data_31995475a75a5ffde799820873700883
#
_entry.id   31995475a75a5ffde799820873700883
#
_cell.length_a   1.000
_cell.length_b   1.000
_cell.length_c   1.000
_cell.angle_alpha   90.00
_cell.angle_beta   90.00
_cell.angle_gamma   90.00
#
_symmetry.space_group_name_H-M   'P 1'
#
loop_
_entity.id
_entity.type
_entity.pdbx_description
1 polymer ?
#
loop_
_entity_poly.entity_id
_entity_poly.type
_entity_poly.pdbx_seq_one_letter_code
_entity_poly.pdbx_strand_id
1 'polypeptide(L)'
;MYDVKSPYYMNPIGITIHNTANDAPAINEAKCLQNDPNEERSFHFAVDDCEVVQILPLNRTAWHAGDGRGDGNMRTIAIEICWSKSGGERFENAERNAARLLAMLSYYIFGREVKEVTYTHQHWSGKYCPHRTLDLGLERFLKMAANFYDEILERQNNIASKLAEFDGTLQYVISETNALVDNLDRMMYWLKRHVIPKDVTPENYGKLAEVINTLYKQGVIVGEGDEVLSMNYDTVRAIVICKRMIDNLKNEVLE
;
A
#
# COMPACT_ATOMS: atom_id res chain seq x y z
N MET A 1 -2.75 15.77 15.03
CA MET A 1 -2.92 15.57 13.58
C MET A 1 -4.16 14.75 13.24
N TYR A 2 -4.30 13.53 13.76
CA TYR A 2 -5.43 12.65 13.39
C TYR A 2 -6.80 13.18 13.84
N ASP A 3 -6.90 13.81 15.01
CA ASP A 3 -8.17 14.27 15.56
C ASP A 3 -8.92 15.30 14.68
N VAL A 4 -8.17 16.08 13.90
CA VAL A 4 -8.70 17.10 12.99
C VAL A 4 -8.69 16.60 11.54
N LYS A 5 -7.53 16.16 11.05
CA LYS A 5 -7.30 15.87 9.64
C LYS A 5 -7.81 14.50 9.17
N SER A 6 -7.97 13.56 10.10
CA SER A 6 -8.29 12.16 9.78
C SER A 6 -8.95 11.47 10.98
N PRO A 7 -10.13 11.97 11.44
CA PRO A 7 -10.69 11.56 12.72
C PRO A 7 -11.26 10.14 12.73
N TYR A 8 -11.60 9.58 11.56
CA TYR A 8 -12.31 8.31 11.51
C TYR A 8 -11.49 7.23 10.78
N TYR A 9 -11.81 5.98 11.10
CA TYR A 9 -11.38 4.84 10.28
C TYR A 9 -12.32 4.66 9.09
N MET A 10 -11.79 4.12 7.98
CA MET A 10 -12.58 3.81 6.79
C MET A 10 -12.19 2.45 6.19
N ASN A 11 -13.15 1.87 5.48
CA ASN A 11 -12.92 0.85 4.46
C ASN A 11 -13.02 1.54 3.10
N PRO A 12 -11.93 1.75 2.38
CA PRO A 12 -11.96 2.49 1.13
C PRO A 12 -12.75 1.72 0.05
N ILE A 13 -13.53 2.46 -0.74
CA ILE A 13 -14.28 1.93 -1.90
C ILE A 13 -13.66 2.38 -3.23
N GLY A 14 -12.71 3.28 -3.18
CA GLY A 14 -12.07 3.82 -4.38
C GLY A 14 -11.02 4.88 -4.08
N ILE A 15 -10.59 5.55 -5.14
CA ILE A 15 -9.51 6.52 -5.15
C ILE A 15 -10.00 7.81 -5.80
N THR A 16 -9.80 8.94 -5.15
CA THR A 16 -10.13 10.25 -5.70
C THR A 16 -8.86 10.97 -6.14
N ILE A 17 -8.85 11.42 -7.40
CA ILE A 17 -7.73 12.11 -8.01
C ILE A 17 -7.94 13.62 -7.92
N HIS A 18 -6.87 14.32 -7.53
CA HIS A 18 -6.80 15.78 -7.43
C HIS A 18 -5.59 16.36 -8.15
N ASN A 19 -5.61 17.65 -8.39
CA ASN A 19 -4.43 18.45 -8.73
C ASN A 19 -4.23 19.53 -7.67
N THR A 20 -2.98 19.72 -7.22
CA THR A 20 -2.64 20.66 -6.13
C THR A 20 -2.93 22.13 -6.47
N ALA A 21 -3.09 22.47 -7.74
CA ALA A 21 -3.29 23.84 -8.26
C ALA A 21 -2.14 24.82 -7.91
N ASN A 22 -0.97 24.29 -7.66
CA ASN A 22 0.27 25.03 -7.39
C ASN A 22 1.47 24.34 -8.06
N ASP A 23 2.68 24.84 -7.80
CA ASP A 23 3.95 24.29 -8.30
C ASP A 23 4.90 23.96 -7.16
N ALA A 24 4.39 23.18 -6.21
CA ALA A 24 5.16 22.64 -5.09
C ALA A 24 5.46 21.13 -5.28
N PRO A 25 6.60 20.64 -4.81
CA PRO A 25 6.89 19.21 -4.76
C PRO A 25 6.06 18.49 -3.69
N ALA A 26 5.92 17.17 -3.82
CA ALA A 26 5.10 16.34 -2.95
C ALA A 26 5.46 16.47 -1.46
N ILE A 27 6.75 16.55 -1.15
CA ILE A 27 7.21 16.74 0.24
C ILE A 27 6.75 18.08 0.84
N ASN A 28 6.60 19.13 0.04
CA ASN A 28 6.14 20.42 0.52
C ASN A 28 4.63 20.42 0.76
N GLU A 29 3.86 19.69 -0.04
CA GLU A 29 2.43 19.45 0.21
C GLU A 29 2.23 18.71 1.55
N ALA A 30 3.04 17.68 1.82
CA ALA A 30 3.03 16.97 3.10
C ALA A 30 3.38 17.89 4.28
N LYS A 31 4.42 18.71 4.15
CA LYS A 31 4.82 19.68 5.19
C LYS A 31 3.74 20.74 5.42
N CYS A 32 3.08 21.19 4.36
CA CYS A 32 1.99 22.16 4.47
C CYS A 32 0.84 21.61 5.34
N LEU A 33 0.47 20.34 5.15
CA LEU A 33 -0.52 19.69 6.00
C LEU A 33 -0.08 19.56 7.47
N GLN A 34 1.19 19.34 7.72
CA GLN A 34 1.72 19.20 9.08
C GLN A 34 1.80 20.52 9.81
N ASN A 35 2.08 21.62 9.10
CA ASN A 35 2.33 22.93 9.68
C ASN A 35 1.07 23.67 10.13
N ASP A 36 -0.11 23.29 9.63
CA ASP A 36 -1.39 23.83 10.11
C ASP A 36 -2.23 22.71 10.76
N PRO A 37 -2.06 22.48 12.07
CA PRO A 37 -2.77 21.41 12.76
C PRO A 37 -4.28 21.65 12.90
N ASN A 38 -4.75 22.88 12.70
CA ASN A 38 -6.14 23.29 12.85
C ASN A 38 -6.93 23.21 11.55
N GLU A 39 -6.25 23.17 10.40
CA GLU A 39 -6.90 23.00 9.11
C GLU A 39 -7.34 21.55 8.93
N GLU A 40 -8.62 21.33 8.60
CA GLU A 40 -9.17 19.98 8.37
C GLU A 40 -8.67 19.36 7.07
N ARG A 41 -8.41 20.15 6.02
CA ARG A 41 -7.96 19.67 4.71
C ARG A 41 -6.85 18.64 4.86
N SER A 42 -7.03 17.49 4.18
CA SER A 42 -6.09 16.38 4.24
C SER A 42 -6.25 15.46 3.03
N PHE A 43 -5.22 14.69 2.76
CA PHE A 43 -5.18 13.70 1.68
C PHE A 43 -4.17 12.60 2.00
N HIS A 44 -4.22 11.49 1.26
CA HIS A 44 -3.40 10.30 1.56
C HIS A 44 -2.03 10.36 0.90
N PHE A 45 -1.98 10.84 -0.34
CA PHE A 45 -0.76 10.89 -1.12
C PHE A 45 -0.60 12.24 -1.81
N ALA A 46 0.63 12.75 -1.83
CA ALA A 46 1.10 13.73 -2.80
C ALA A 46 2.10 13.05 -3.75
N VAL A 47 2.00 13.35 -5.03
CA VAL A 47 2.81 12.73 -6.08
C VAL A 47 3.41 13.79 -6.96
N ASP A 48 4.73 13.80 -7.09
CA ASP A 48 5.43 14.68 -8.01
C ASP A 48 6.24 13.92 -9.07
N ASP A 49 7.08 14.64 -9.79
CA ASP A 49 7.93 14.11 -10.86
C ASP A 49 9.02 13.16 -10.37
N CYS A 50 9.32 13.17 -9.06
CA CYS A 50 10.43 12.42 -8.45
C CYS A 50 9.98 11.39 -7.42
N GLU A 51 8.91 11.69 -6.66
CA GLU A 51 8.52 10.89 -5.50
C GLU A 51 7.02 10.78 -5.26
N VAL A 52 6.64 9.78 -4.47
CA VAL A 52 5.30 9.59 -3.91
C VAL A 52 5.41 9.68 -2.39
N VAL A 53 4.77 10.67 -1.80
CA VAL A 53 4.75 10.88 -0.35
C VAL A 53 3.42 10.44 0.23
N GLN A 54 3.43 9.40 1.05
CA GLN A 54 2.25 8.98 1.81
C GLN A 54 2.18 9.74 3.13
N ILE A 55 1.03 10.37 3.39
CA ILE A 55 0.79 11.25 4.54
C ILE A 55 -0.15 10.59 5.55
N LEU A 56 -1.20 9.96 5.05
CA LEU A 56 -2.20 9.27 5.88
C LEU A 56 -2.23 7.76 5.60
N PRO A 57 -2.52 6.94 6.62
CA PRO A 57 -2.81 5.52 6.41
C PRO A 57 -4.06 5.32 5.54
N LEU A 58 -4.08 4.26 4.73
CA LEU A 58 -5.16 3.99 3.77
C LEU A 58 -6.51 3.67 4.42
N ASN A 59 -6.50 3.28 5.67
CA ASN A 59 -7.70 2.96 6.46
C ASN A 59 -8.22 4.13 7.30
N ARG A 60 -7.80 5.37 6.97
CA ARG A 60 -8.23 6.58 7.66
C ARG A 60 -8.92 7.52 6.68
N THR A 61 -9.94 8.26 7.16
CA THR A 61 -10.63 9.28 6.37
C THR A 61 -9.74 10.48 6.09
N ALA A 62 -10.08 11.25 5.05
CA ALA A 62 -9.43 12.53 4.76
C ALA A 62 -10.45 13.55 4.26
N TRP A 63 -10.15 14.84 4.45
CA TRP A 63 -11.00 15.95 4.05
C TRP A 63 -10.50 16.55 2.74
N HIS A 64 -10.95 16.01 1.60
CA HIS A 64 -10.43 16.39 0.27
C HIS A 64 -11.50 16.57 -0.81
N ALA A 65 -12.68 15.95 -0.64
CA ALA A 65 -13.68 15.83 -1.69
C ALA A 65 -14.75 16.93 -1.67
N GLY A 66 -14.82 17.71 -0.58
CA GLY A 66 -15.79 18.80 -0.42
C GLY A 66 -17.24 18.35 -0.26
N ASP A 67 -17.49 17.08 0.04
CA ASP A 67 -18.81 16.45 0.20
C ASP A 67 -19.21 16.26 1.69
N GLY A 68 -18.51 16.93 2.61
CA GLY A 68 -18.75 16.80 4.05
C GLY A 68 -18.44 15.38 4.52
N ARG A 69 -19.43 14.69 5.08
CA ARG A 69 -19.32 13.28 5.47
C ARG A 69 -19.81 12.32 4.38
N GLY A 70 -19.75 12.72 3.13
CA GLY A 70 -20.07 11.87 1.99
C GLY A 70 -18.99 10.82 1.71
N ASP A 71 -19.26 9.97 0.75
CA ASP A 71 -18.37 8.85 0.40
C ASP A 71 -16.99 9.31 -0.09
N GLY A 72 -16.90 10.49 -0.71
CA GLY A 72 -15.62 11.06 -1.15
C GLY A 72 -14.64 11.19 0.01
N ASN A 73 -15.02 11.94 1.05
CA ASN A 73 -14.18 12.16 2.23
C ASN A 73 -14.09 10.94 3.14
N MET A 74 -15.18 10.19 3.30
CA MET A 74 -15.25 9.12 4.29
C MET A 74 -14.79 7.77 3.79
N ARG A 75 -14.71 7.58 2.45
CA ARG A 75 -14.48 6.24 1.89
C ARG A 75 -13.54 6.21 0.69
N THR A 76 -12.83 7.29 0.35
CA THR A 76 -11.87 7.24 -0.76
C THR A 76 -10.45 7.65 -0.36
N ILE A 77 -9.48 7.02 -1.01
CA ILE A 77 -8.07 7.35 -0.91
C ILE A 77 -7.80 8.55 -1.83
N ALA A 78 -7.28 9.63 -1.29
CA ALA A 78 -7.00 10.85 -2.06
C ALA A 78 -5.56 10.88 -2.58
N ILE A 79 -5.38 11.17 -3.87
CA ILE A 79 -4.09 11.39 -4.52
C ILE A 79 -4.05 12.81 -5.06
N GLU A 80 -3.11 13.61 -4.59
CA GLU A 80 -2.80 14.95 -5.10
C GLU A 80 -1.64 14.91 -6.09
N ILE A 81 -1.88 15.33 -7.33
CA ILE A 81 -0.87 15.42 -8.39
C ILE A 81 -0.29 16.82 -8.41
N CYS A 82 1.01 16.91 -8.17
CA CYS A 82 1.78 18.15 -8.05
C CYS A 82 2.06 18.82 -9.42
N TRP A 83 2.66 20.01 -9.41
CA TRP A 83 3.07 20.80 -10.59
C TRP A 83 1.94 21.16 -11.54
N SER A 84 0.72 21.14 -11.07
CA SER A 84 -0.46 21.26 -11.92
C SER A 84 -0.74 22.71 -12.37
N LYS A 85 -0.14 23.72 -11.73
CA LYS A 85 -0.31 25.13 -12.14
C LYS A 85 0.46 25.45 -13.41
N SER A 86 1.76 25.23 -13.45
CA SER A 86 2.59 25.47 -14.63
C SER A 86 2.47 24.37 -15.68
N GLY A 87 2.29 23.13 -15.27
CA GLY A 87 2.25 21.98 -16.17
C GLY A 87 3.64 21.61 -16.72
N GLY A 88 3.67 21.21 -18.00
CA GLY A 88 4.90 20.81 -18.69
C GLY A 88 5.44 19.47 -18.20
N GLU A 89 6.71 19.21 -18.47
CA GLU A 89 7.37 17.92 -18.24
C GLU A 89 7.27 17.44 -16.79
N ARG A 90 7.39 18.35 -15.81
CA ARG A 90 7.27 17.97 -14.39
C ARG A 90 5.86 17.47 -14.06
N PHE A 91 4.83 18.14 -14.55
CA PHE A 91 3.46 17.66 -14.37
C PHE A 91 3.21 16.34 -15.09
N GLU A 92 3.71 16.18 -16.31
CA GLU A 92 3.56 14.94 -17.08
C GLU A 92 4.20 13.74 -16.36
N ASN A 93 5.37 13.94 -15.75
CA ASN A 93 6.03 12.92 -14.93
C ASN A 93 5.30 12.67 -13.61
N ALA A 94 4.80 13.72 -12.94
CA ALA A 94 3.97 13.59 -11.73
C ALA A 94 2.68 12.81 -12.02
N GLU A 95 2.02 13.15 -13.12
CA GLU A 95 0.81 12.45 -13.56
C GLU A 95 1.08 10.98 -13.92
N ARG A 96 2.22 10.68 -14.56
CA ARG A 96 2.65 9.31 -14.84
C ARG A 96 2.92 8.52 -13.55
N ASN A 97 3.58 9.13 -12.57
CA ASN A 97 3.80 8.51 -11.27
C ASN A 97 2.49 8.27 -10.51
N ALA A 98 1.55 9.23 -10.59
CA ALA A 98 0.22 9.08 -10.02
C ALA A 98 -0.59 7.96 -10.71
N ALA A 99 -0.47 7.81 -12.04
CA ALA A 99 -1.09 6.72 -12.78
C ALA A 99 -0.54 5.34 -12.35
N ARG A 100 0.77 5.25 -12.10
CA ARG A 100 1.37 4.02 -11.53
C ARG A 100 0.86 3.73 -10.12
N LEU A 101 0.80 4.74 -9.26
CA LEU A 101 0.25 4.58 -7.90
C LEU A 101 -1.21 4.15 -7.96
N LEU A 102 -2.01 4.77 -8.82
CA LEU A 102 -3.42 4.42 -9.05
C LEU A 102 -3.56 2.96 -9.47
N ALA A 103 -2.77 2.49 -10.43
CA ALA A 103 -2.75 1.10 -10.88
C ALA A 103 -2.41 0.14 -9.73
N MET A 104 -1.36 0.45 -8.96
CA MET A 104 -0.95 -0.36 -7.81
C MET A 104 -2.04 -0.45 -6.74
N LEU A 105 -2.66 0.68 -6.39
CA LEU A 105 -3.75 0.69 -5.41
C LEU A 105 -4.98 -0.06 -5.94
N SER A 106 -5.33 0.11 -7.22
CA SER A 106 -6.44 -0.61 -7.87
C SER A 106 -6.24 -2.11 -7.80
N TYR A 107 -5.04 -2.59 -8.09
CA TYR A 107 -4.70 -4.01 -8.05
C TYR A 107 -4.61 -4.55 -6.62
N TYR A 108 -3.73 -3.97 -5.79
CA TYR A 108 -3.38 -4.57 -4.49
C TYR A 108 -4.38 -4.29 -3.37
N ILE A 109 -5.16 -3.21 -3.47
CA ILE A 109 -6.13 -2.84 -2.41
C ILE A 109 -7.54 -3.23 -2.79
N PHE A 110 -7.92 -3.05 -4.06
CA PHE A 110 -9.29 -3.25 -4.49
C PHE A 110 -9.49 -4.54 -5.30
N GLY A 111 -8.45 -5.09 -5.96
CA GLY A 111 -8.58 -6.21 -6.88
C GLY A 111 -9.54 -5.91 -8.05
N ARG A 112 -9.59 -4.65 -8.50
CA ARG A 112 -10.54 -4.14 -9.49
C ARG A 112 -9.84 -3.25 -10.49
N GLU A 113 -10.41 -3.16 -11.70
CA GLU A 113 -9.89 -2.31 -12.76
C GLU A 113 -9.86 -0.83 -12.34
N VAL A 114 -8.86 -0.10 -12.86
CA VAL A 114 -8.63 1.31 -12.56
C VAL A 114 -9.90 2.15 -12.70
N LYS A 115 -10.66 1.96 -13.78
CA LYS A 115 -11.86 2.76 -14.08
C LYS A 115 -13.00 2.56 -13.08
N GLU A 116 -13.07 1.39 -12.45
CA GLU A 116 -14.12 1.05 -11.50
C GLU A 116 -13.95 1.67 -10.12
N VAL A 117 -12.70 2.01 -9.78
CA VAL A 117 -12.35 2.51 -8.45
C VAL A 117 -11.89 3.96 -8.46
N THR A 118 -11.83 4.63 -9.64
CA THR A 118 -11.33 6.00 -9.77
C THR A 118 -12.45 7.01 -9.83
N TYR A 119 -12.34 8.02 -9.00
CA TYR A 119 -13.22 9.18 -8.92
C TYR A 119 -12.41 10.48 -9.08
N THR A 120 -13.08 11.56 -9.39
CA THR A 120 -12.52 12.91 -9.39
C THR A 120 -13.13 13.74 -8.25
N HIS A 121 -12.48 14.82 -7.84
CA HIS A 121 -13.10 15.76 -6.93
C HIS A 121 -14.42 16.32 -7.51
N GLN A 122 -14.45 16.56 -8.83
CA GLN A 122 -15.64 17.02 -9.54
C GLN A 122 -16.84 16.07 -9.37
N HIS A 123 -16.60 14.75 -9.29
CA HIS A 123 -17.64 13.76 -9.07
C HIS A 123 -18.38 13.99 -7.73
N TRP A 124 -17.66 14.38 -6.67
CA TRP A 124 -18.21 14.48 -5.33
C TRP A 124 -18.93 15.81 -5.04
N SER A 125 -18.33 16.92 -5.43
CA SER A 125 -18.80 18.26 -5.06
C SER A 125 -19.01 19.22 -6.24
N GLY A 126 -18.76 18.76 -7.47
CA GLY A 126 -18.84 19.61 -8.66
C GLY A 126 -17.64 20.53 -8.87
N LYS A 127 -16.69 20.60 -7.93
CA LYS A 127 -15.47 21.40 -8.08
C LYS A 127 -14.64 20.90 -9.26
N TYR A 128 -14.28 21.79 -10.20
CA TYR A 128 -13.45 21.45 -11.35
C TYR A 128 -12.02 21.06 -10.93
N CYS A 129 -11.86 19.83 -10.51
CA CYS A 129 -10.62 19.22 -10.06
C CYS A 129 -10.71 17.71 -10.31
N PRO A 130 -9.65 17.09 -10.83
CA PRO A 130 -8.30 17.59 -11.14
C PRO A 130 -8.27 18.43 -12.43
N HIS A 131 -8.14 19.75 -12.31
CA HIS A 131 -8.36 20.69 -13.41
C HIS A 131 -7.47 20.42 -14.63
N ARG A 132 -6.15 20.26 -14.46
CA ARG A 132 -5.22 20.03 -15.57
C ARG A 132 -5.38 18.65 -16.18
N THR A 133 -5.59 17.62 -15.36
CA THR A 133 -5.87 16.28 -15.84
C THR A 133 -7.19 16.22 -16.65
N LEU A 134 -8.22 16.98 -16.22
CA LEU A 134 -9.47 17.13 -16.97
C LEU A 134 -9.26 17.89 -18.29
N ASP A 135 -8.49 18.99 -18.28
CA ASP A 135 -8.17 19.78 -19.49
C ASP A 135 -7.42 18.93 -20.54
N LEU A 136 -6.51 18.08 -20.09
CA LEU A 136 -5.75 17.15 -20.95
C LEU A 136 -6.52 15.87 -21.33
N GLY A 137 -7.67 15.66 -20.74
CA GLY A 137 -8.54 14.50 -20.94
C GLY A 137 -8.36 13.40 -19.88
N LEU A 138 -9.38 13.23 -19.04
CA LEU A 138 -9.40 12.21 -17.97
C LEU A 138 -9.20 10.80 -18.51
N GLU A 139 -9.83 10.46 -19.64
CA GLU A 139 -9.71 9.13 -20.27
C GLU A 139 -8.26 8.81 -20.69
N ARG A 140 -7.47 9.81 -21.06
CA ARG A 140 -6.03 9.64 -21.35
C ARG A 140 -5.28 9.21 -20.09
N PHE A 141 -5.56 9.85 -18.95
CA PHE A 141 -4.96 9.52 -17.66
C PHE A 141 -5.37 8.12 -17.20
N LEU A 142 -6.67 7.80 -17.28
CA LEU A 142 -7.19 6.47 -16.92
C LEU A 142 -6.59 5.37 -17.81
N LYS A 143 -6.44 5.62 -19.12
CA LYS A 143 -5.79 4.67 -20.03
C LYS A 143 -4.32 4.46 -19.66
N MET A 144 -3.59 5.51 -19.28
CA MET A 144 -2.21 5.38 -18.83
C MET A 144 -2.12 4.53 -17.55
N ALA A 145 -3.03 4.73 -16.61
CA ALA A 145 -3.08 3.92 -15.40
C ALA A 145 -3.50 2.47 -15.68
N ALA A 146 -4.44 2.24 -16.61
CA ALA A 146 -4.82 0.90 -17.04
C ALA A 146 -3.64 0.15 -17.68
N ASN A 147 -2.82 0.80 -18.49
CA ASN A 147 -1.62 0.17 -19.05
C ASN A 147 -0.66 -0.30 -17.94
N PHE A 148 -0.46 0.48 -16.88
CA PHE A 148 0.33 0.04 -15.72
C PHE A 148 -0.33 -1.09 -14.94
N TYR A 149 -1.66 -1.10 -14.86
CA TYR A 149 -2.42 -2.19 -14.25
C TYR A 149 -2.22 -3.51 -15.04
N ASP A 150 -2.30 -3.44 -16.37
CA ASP A 150 -2.06 -4.57 -17.26
C ASP A 150 -0.61 -5.10 -17.14
N GLU A 151 0.38 -4.21 -17.01
CA GLU A 151 1.76 -4.60 -16.72
C GLU A 151 1.89 -5.37 -15.39
N ILE A 152 1.13 -4.98 -14.38
CA ILE A 152 1.10 -5.70 -13.09
C ILE A 152 0.48 -7.08 -13.29
N LEU A 153 -0.67 -7.18 -13.96
CA LEU A 153 -1.34 -8.44 -14.26
C LEU A 153 -0.42 -9.39 -15.06
N GLU A 154 0.23 -8.88 -16.11
CA GLU A 154 1.13 -9.69 -16.92
C GLU A 154 2.32 -10.23 -16.10
N ARG A 155 2.90 -9.40 -15.22
CA ARG A 155 3.96 -9.85 -14.32
C ARG A 155 3.47 -10.93 -13.36
N GLN A 156 2.29 -10.78 -12.76
CA GLN A 156 1.71 -11.77 -11.87
C GLN A 156 1.43 -13.08 -12.61
N ASN A 157 0.82 -13.01 -13.80
CA ASN A 157 0.56 -14.18 -14.64
C ASN A 157 1.85 -14.89 -15.06
N ASN A 158 2.90 -14.15 -15.40
CA ASN A 158 4.22 -14.71 -15.73
C ASN A 158 4.85 -15.42 -14.53
N ILE A 159 4.74 -14.84 -13.34
CA ILE A 159 5.20 -15.47 -12.10
C ILE A 159 4.41 -16.76 -11.85
N ALA A 160 3.07 -16.71 -11.96
CA ALA A 160 2.21 -17.88 -11.80
C ALA A 160 2.53 -18.98 -12.82
N SER A 161 2.72 -18.61 -14.08
CA SER A 161 3.12 -19.55 -15.16
C SER A 161 4.47 -20.19 -14.89
N LYS A 162 5.48 -19.42 -14.49
CA LYS A 162 6.81 -19.94 -14.13
C LYS A 162 6.77 -20.85 -12.91
N LEU A 163 5.90 -20.53 -11.94
CA LEU A 163 5.68 -21.41 -10.80
C LEU A 163 5.00 -22.73 -11.21
N ALA A 164 4.10 -22.70 -12.19
CA ALA A 164 3.45 -23.89 -12.73
C ALA A 164 4.38 -24.77 -13.57
N GLU A 165 5.42 -24.21 -14.21
CA GLU A 165 6.42 -24.96 -14.98
C GLU A 165 7.39 -25.79 -14.11
N PHE A 166 7.46 -25.52 -12.81
CA PHE A 166 8.28 -26.29 -11.84
C PHE A 166 7.51 -27.47 -11.23
N ASP A 167 7.07 -28.40 -12.05
CA ASP A 167 6.09 -29.45 -11.75
C ASP A 167 6.42 -30.28 -10.49
N GLY A 168 7.34 -31.10 -10.33
CA GLY A 168 7.61 -31.85 -9.10
C GLY A 168 8.22 -31.04 -7.94
N THR A 169 8.88 -29.94 -8.24
CA THR A 169 9.51 -29.04 -7.27
C THR A 169 8.47 -28.11 -6.64
N LEU A 170 7.37 -27.81 -7.34
CA LEU A 170 6.32 -26.93 -6.89
C LEU A 170 5.57 -27.47 -5.67
N GLN A 171 5.24 -28.77 -5.67
CA GLN A 171 4.60 -29.44 -4.51
C GLN A 171 5.50 -29.39 -3.27
N TYR A 172 6.81 -29.55 -3.48
CA TYR A 172 7.78 -29.39 -2.41
C TYR A 172 7.86 -27.94 -1.93
N VAL A 173 7.97 -26.96 -2.85
CA VAL A 173 8.01 -25.53 -2.53
C VAL A 173 6.70 -25.07 -1.87
N ILE A 174 5.54 -25.53 -2.34
CA ILE A 174 4.24 -25.24 -1.70
C ILE A 174 4.19 -25.87 -0.30
N SER A 175 4.66 -27.11 -0.13
CA SER A 175 4.73 -27.78 1.17
C SER A 175 5.64 -27.03 2.15
N GLU A 176 6.84 -26.65 1.70
CA GLU A 176 7.80 -25.87 2.50
C GLU A 176 7.28 -24.46 2.78
N THR A 177 6.62 -23.82 1.79
CA THR A 177 6.02 -22.50 1.95
C THR A 177 4.84 -22.56 2.93
N ASN A 178 4.02 -23.60 2.88
CA ASN A 178 2.94 -23.82 3.83
C ASN A 178 3.48 -24.05 5.25
N ALA A 179 4.54 -24.85 5.37
CA ALA A 179 5.22 -25.05 6.66
C ALA A 179 5.83 -23.74 7.19
N LEU A 180 6.36 -22.89 6.30
CA LEU A 180 6.89 -21.57 6.67
C LEU A 180 5.78 -20.62 7.13
N VAL A 181 4.63 -20.63 6.46
CA VAL A 181 3.46 -19.81 6.84
C VAL A 181 2.91 -20.25 8.18
N ASP A 182 2.76 -21.54 8.39
CA ASP A 182 2.31 -22.09 9.68
C ASP A 182 3.30 -21.76 10.82
N ASN A 183 4.59 -21.77 10.51
CA ASN A 183 5.62 -21.35 11.44
C ASN A 183 5.60 -19.84 11.71
N LEU A 184 5.33 -19.01 10.69
CA LEU A 184 5.16 -17.57 10.85
C LEU A 184 3.91 -17.22 11.66
N ASP A 185 2.81 -17.93 11.46
CA ASP A 185 1.59 -17.75 12.25
C ASP A 185 1.83 -18.11 13.73
N ARG A 186 2.53 -19.21 13.98
CA ARG A 186 2.96 -19.59 15.34
C ARG A 186 3.91 -18.56 15.94
N MET A 187 4.86 -18.06 15.16
CA MET A 187 5.78 -17.00 15.58
C MET A 187 5.06 -15.71 15.87
N MET A 188 4.10 -15.28 15.02
CA MET A 188 3.26 -14.10 15.26
C MET A 188 2.38 -14.24 16.51
N TYR A 189 1.84 -15.44 16.74
CA TYR A 189 1.09 -15.75 17.97
C TYR A 189 2.00 -15.65 19.21
N TRP A 190 3.24 -16.12 19.09
CA TRP A 190 4.26 -16.04 20.14
C TRP A 190 4.72 -14.61 20.40
N LEU A 191 5.00 -13.83 19.37
CA LEU A 191 5.41 -12.42 19.46
C LEU A 191 4.35 -11.53 20.12
N LYS A 192 3.07 -11.87 19.97
CA LYS A 192 1.99 -11.22 20.73
C LYS A 192 2.09 -11.43 22.24
N ARG A 193 2.85 -12.41 22.70
CA ARG A 193 3.10 -12.73 24.12
C ARG A 193 4.46 -12.25 24.66
N HIS A 194 5.25 -11.55 23.86
CA HIS A 194 6.42 -10.76 24.26
C HIS A 194 7.65 -11.48 24.81
N VAL A 195 7.72 -12.80 24.87
CA VAL A 195 8.88 -13.50 25.42
C VAL A 195 9.23 -14.72 24.58
N ILE A 196 10.42 -14.74 23.99
CA ILE A 196 11.03 -15.95 23.43
C ILE A 196 12.20 -16.32 24.34
N PRO A 197 12.21 -17.52 24.94
CA PRO A 197 13.31 -17.97 25.78
C PRO A 197 14.63 -18.05 25.00
N LYS A 198 15.76 -17.85 25.70
CA LYS A 198 17.11 -17.91 25.10
C LYS A 198 17.44 -19.28 24.47
N ASP A 199 16.87 -20.33 24.94
CA ASP A 199 17.12 -21.72 24.56
C ASP A 199 16.01 -22.28 23.65
N VAL A 200 15.90 -21.68 22.46
CA VAL A 200 14.99 -22.19 21.42
C VAL A 200 15.63 -23.40 20.79
N THR A 201 15.15 -24.59 21.14
CA THR A 201 15.64 -25.86 20.62
C THR A 201 14.55 -26.60 19.86
N PRO A 202 14.90 -27.56 18.95
CA PRO A 202 13.94 -28.40 18.26
C PRO A 202 13.01 -29.15 19.21
N GLU A 203 13.49 -29.53 20.39
CA GLU A 203 12.70 -30.23 21.40
C GLU A 203 11.60 -29.35 21.99
N ASN A 204 11.91 -28.04 22.16
CA ASN A 204 10.98 -27.08 22.76
C ASN A 204 10.01 -26.49 21.75
N TYR A 205 10.46 -26.27 20.51
CA TYR A 205 9.74 -25.46 19.50
C TYR A 205 9.65 -26.10 18.12
N GLY A 206 10.20 -27.31 17.92
CA GLY A 206 10.14 -28.03 16.66
C GLY A 206 10.70 -27.20 15.48
N LYS A 207 10.07 -27.28 14.32
CA LYS A 207 10.50 -26.52 13.11
C LYS A 207 10.52 -24.99 13.31
N LEU A 208 9.77 -24.45 14.27
CA LEU A 208 9.78 -23.03 14.58
C LEU A 208 11.14 -22.57 15.14
N ALA A 209 11.84 -23.43 15.88
CA ALA A 209 13.18 -23.15 16.38
C ALA A 209 14.18 -22.90 15.24
N GLU A 210 14.11 -23.67 14.15
CA GLU A 210 14.99 -23.51 13.00
C GLU A 210 14.77 -22.16 12.31
N VAL A 211 13.51 -21.73 12.14
CA VAL A 211 13.14 -20.43 11.57
C VAL A 211 13.62 -19.30 12.45
N ILE A 212 13.36 -19.35 13.76
CA ILE A 212 13.80 -18.31 14.72
C ILE A 212 15.33 -18.21 14.72
N ASN A 213 16.03 -19.33 14.80
CA ASN A 213 17.49 -19.34 14.79
C ASN A 213 18.08 -18.84 13.48
N THR A 214 17.41 -19.12 12.35
CA THR A 214 17.83 -18.61 11.05
C THR A 214 17.67 -17.10 10.98
N LEU A 215 16.52 -16.58 11.37
CA LEU A 215 16.23 -15.14 11.40
C LEU A 215 17.16 -14.39 12.38
N TYR A 216 17.46 -15.00 13.51
CA TYR A 216 18.43 -14.46 14.48
C TYR A 216 19.85 -14.39 13.89
N LYS A 217 20.32 -15.48 13.24
CA LYS A 217 21.64 -15.53 12.59
C LYS A 217 21.75 -14.54 11.43
N GLN A 218 20.65 -14.24 10.77
CA GLN A 218 20.59 -13.27 9.68
C GLN A 218 20.44 -11.82 10.16
N GLY A 219 20.36 -11.59 11.47
CA GLY A 219 20.16 -10.26 12.05
C GLY A 219 18.78 -9.66 11.79
N VAL A 220 17.83 -10.46 11.34
CA VAL A 220 16.44 -10.06 11.10
C VAL A 220 15.68 -9.90 12.42
N ILE A 221 16.05 -10.71 13.42
CA ILE A 221 15.55 -10.65 14.79
C ILE A 221 16.72 -10.30 15.70
N VAL A 222 16.55 -9.29 16.54
CA VAL A 222 17.55 -8.84 17.51
C VAL A 222 17.00 -9.12 18.91
N GLY A 223 17.75 -9.85 19.73
CA GLY A 223 17.43 -10.06 21.13
C GLY A 223 17.86 -8.85 21.97
N GLU A 224 16.95 -8.29 22.73
CA GLU A 224 17.27 -7.31 23.78
C GLU A 224 17.28 -8.01 25.14
N GLY A 225 18.47 -8.12 25.73
CA GLY A 225 18.64 -8.78 27.02
C GLY A 225 18.48 -10.30 26.96
N ASP A 226 18.23 -10.89 28.10
CA ASP A 226 18.25 -12.35 28.26
C ASP A 226 16.98 -13.08 27.81
N GLU A 227 15.88 -12.36 27.54
CA GLU A 227 14.57 -13.00 27.30
C GLU A 227 13.66 -12.32 26.28
N VAL A 228 14.07 -11.22 25.63
CA VAL A 228 13.19 -10.43 24.75
C VAL A 228 13.76 -10.34 23.35
N LEU A 229 13.00 -10.81 22.36
CA LEU A 229 13.24 -10.53 20.95
C LEU A 229 12.39 -9.33 20.53
N SER A 230 13.05 -8.22 20.19
CA SER A 230 12.38 -7.11 19.53
C SER A 230 12.57 -7.22 18.02
N MET A 231 11.49 -7.26 17.29
CA MET A 231 11.51 -7.05 15.84
C MET A 231 11.28 -5.57 15.55
N ASN A 232 12.08 -4.98 14.68
CA ASN A 232 11.76 -3.67 14.21
C ASN A 232 10.45 -3.71 13.39
N TYR A 233 9.75 -2.58 13.38
CA TYR A 233 8.45 -2.44 12.73
C TYR A 233 8.46 -2.85 11.26
N ASP A 234 9.56 -2.59 10.54
CA ASP A 234 9.71 -2.89 9.12
C ASP A 234 9.82 -4.40 8.86
N THR A 235 10.44 -5.14 9.75
CA THR A 235 10.53 -6.60 9.68
C THR A 235 9.16 -7.26 9.90
N VAL A 236 8.40 -6.78 10.89
CA VAL A 236 7.02 -7.25 11.13
C VAL A 236 6.15 -6.94 9.92
N ARG A 237 6.31 -5.74 9.33
CA ARG A 237 5.59 -5.32 8.12
C ARG A 237 5.92 -6.19 6.92
N ALA A 238 7.20 -6.51 6.70
CA ALA A 238 7.64 -7.39 5.62
C ALA A 238 7.04 -8.80 5.77
N ILE A 239 7.04 -9.35 6.98
CA ILE A 239 6.45 -10.67 7.28
C ILE A 239 4.94 -10.67 7.00
N VAL A 240 4.21 -9.61 7.41
CA VAL A 240 2.77 -9.48 7.15
C VAL A 240 2.46 -9.34 5.65
N ILE A 241 3.29 -8.62 4.91
CA ILE A 241 3.15 -8.48 3.45
C ILE A 241 3.39 -9.85 2.78
N CYS A 242 4.48 -10.54 3.12
CA CYS A 242 4.76 -11.88 2.58
C CYS A 242 3.63 -12.86 2.89
N LYS A 243 3.09 -12.85 4.11
CA LYS A 243 1.96 -13.71 4.47
C LYS A 243 0.73 -13.43 3.61
N ARG A 244 0.34 -12.17 3.43
CA ARG A 244 -0.79 -11.78 2.59
C ARG A 244 -0.60 -12.19 1.13
N MET A 245 0.61 -12.02 0.59
CA MET A 245 0.93 -12.47 -0.77
C MET A 245 0.80 -13.99 -0.91
N ILE A 246 1.25 -14.76 0.07
CA ILE A 246 1.13 -16.22 0.10
C ILE A 246 -0.32 -16.66 0.25
N ASP A 247 -1.11 -16.00 1.11
CA ASP A 247 -2.53 -16.32 1.30
C ASP A 247 -3.34 -16.03 0.00
N ASN A 248 -3.01 -14.96 -0.71
CA ASN A 248 -3.61 -14.66 -2.02
C ASN A 248 -3.23 -15.72 -3.07
N LEU A 249 -1.95 -16.09 -3.16
CA LEU A 249 -1.48 -17.16 -4.06
C LEU A 249 -2.15 -18.50 -3.76
N LYS A 250 -2.39 -18.85 -2.48
CA LYS A 250 -3.11 -20.07 -2.09
C LYS A 250 -4.56 -20.05 -2.58
N ASN A 251 -5.24 -18.91 -2.49
CA ASN A 251 -6.64 -18.79 -2.91
C ASN A 251 -6.78 -18.86 -4.44
N GLU A 252 -5.78 -18.35 -5.19
CA GLU A 252 -5.76 -18.39 -6.66
C GLU A 252 -5.34 -19.76 -7.24
N VAL A 253 -4.59 -20.58 -6.49
CA VAL A 253 -4.11 -21.91 -6.94
C VAL A 253 -5.07 -23.02 -6.56
N LEU A 254 -6.02 -22.79 -5.62
CA LEU A 254 -6.98 -23.78 -5.13
C LEU A 254 -8.40 -23.60 -5.72
N GLU A 255 -8.64 -22.57 -6.53
CA GLU A 255 -9.81 -22.43 -7.43
C GLU A 255 -9.46 -22.89 -8.85
#